data_0f6448801cf1a96658553df98988399f
#
_entry.id   0f6448801cf1a96658553df98988399f
#
_cell.length_a   1.000
_cell.length_b   1.000
_cell.length_c   1.000
_cell.angle_alpha   90.00
_cell.angle_beta   90.00
_cell.angle_gamma   90.00
#
_symmetry.space_group_name_H-M   'P 1'
#
loop_
_entity.id
_entity.type
_entity.pdbx_description
1 polymer ?
#
loop_
_entity_poly.entity_id
_entity_poly.type
_entity_poly.pdbx_seq_one_letter_code
_entity_poly.pdbx_strand_id
1 'polypeptide(L)'
;IPKKIAFVQCVGSRDEKAGNLYCSRVCCMYATKEAQLIKEHNPDAEITIFYVDIRAFGKGFEEFYRRAEKEFNIKYVKGRVAEILETPAKNLIIRAENINSGELIEEEVDMVILSAGLVPAATEEIKKTLKIPVGDDGFFVTAHPKIDPVTTSLKGIFTAGVAEGPKDIPDSVAQASAAAMKASIILKG
;
A
#
# COMPACT_ATOMS: atom_id res chain seq x y z
N ILE A 1 11.00 -5.32 24.05
CA ILE A 1 11.15 -5.42 22.58
C ILE A 1 10.29 -6.60 22.14
N PRO A 2 9.34 -6.42 21.19
CA PRO A 2 8.47 -7.49 20.73
C PRO A 2 9.29 -8.59 20.05
N LYS A 3 8.95 -9.84 20.34
CA LYS A 3 9.59 -11.02 19.75
C LYS A 3 8.75 -11.64 18.64
N LYS A 4 7.44 -11.65 18.80
CA LYS A 4 6.51 -12.15 17.78
C LYS A 4 5.72 -10.99 17.18
N ILE A 5 5.88 -10.78 15.88
CA ILE A 5 5.32 -9.62 15.18
C ILE A 5 4.53 -10.11 13.96
N ALA A 6 3.32 -9.63 13.81
CA ALA A 6 2.53 -9.91 12.63
C ALA A 6 2.24 -8.63 11.84
N PHE A 7 2.39 -8.70 10.53
CA PHE A 7 1.93 -7.69 9.59
C PHE A 7 0.62 -8.12 8.97
N VAL A 8 -0.35 -7.22 8.92
CA VAL A 8 -1.64 -7.43 8.26
C VAL A 8 -1.72 -6.54 7.04
N GLN A 9 -1.71 -7.16 5.85
CA GLN A 9 -1.75 -6.45 4.58
C GLN A 9 -3.16 -6.02 4.19
N CYS A 10 -3.25 -5.03 3.30
CA CYS A 10 -4.50 -4.52 2.72
C CYS A 10 -5.50 -3.95 3.73
N VAL A 11 -5.04 -3.38 4.84
CA VAL A 11 -5.93 -2.75 5.83
C VAL A 11 -6.54 -1.48 5.24
N GLY A 12 -7.87 -1.44 5.10
CA GLY A 12 -8.58 -0.33 4.46
C GLY A 12 -8.34 -0.18 2.95
N SER A 13 -7.86 -1.24 2.27
CA SER A 13 -7.57 -1.28 0.84
C SER A 13 -8.00 -2.65 0.29
N ARG A 14 -8.52 -2.71 -0.95
CA ARG A 14 -9.14 -3.92 -1.52
C ARG A 14 -10.28 -4.44 -0.62
N ASP A 15 -11.02 -3.52 -0.05
CA ASP A 15 -12.03 -3.77 0.97
C ASP A 15 -13.32 -3.00 0.65
N GLU A 16 -14.37 -3.76 0.37
CA GLU A 16 -15.69 -3.21 0.05
C GLU A 16 -16.30 -2.50 1.27
N LYS A 17 -16.10 -3.03 2.48
CA LYS A 17 -16.64 -2.41 3.71
C LYS A 17 -15.98 -1.07 4.01
N ALA A 18 -14.70 -0.92 3.66
CA ALA A 18 -13.97 0.34 3.76
C ALA A 18 -14.27 1.30 2.59
N GLY A 19 -15.00 0.87 1.56
CA GLY A 19 -15.27 1.64 0.36
C GLY A 19 -14.08 1.79 -0.59
N ASN A 20 -12.98 1.07 -0.34
CA ASN A 20 -11.73 1.19 -1.09
C ASN A 20 -11.42 -0.12 -1.83
N LEU A 21 -12.01 -0.29 -3.02
CA LEU A 21 -11.83 -1.51 -3.82
C LEU A 21 -10.43 -1.61 -4.47
N TYR A 22 -9.73 -0.49 -4.60
CA TYR A 22 -8.42 -0.40 -5.21
C TYR A 22 -7.29 -0.93 -4.31
N CYS A 23 -6.16 -1.26 -4.93
CA CYS A 23 -4.93 -1.61 -4.24
C CYS A 23 -4.09 -0.35 -4.00
N SER A 24 -3.56 -0.17 -2.81
CA SER A 24 -2.67 0.94 -2.46
C SER A 24 -1.24 0.82 -3.02
N ARG A 25 -0.92 -0.23 -3.79
CA ARG A 25 0.32 -0.48 -4.55
C ARG A 25 1.60 -0.62 -3.73
N VAL A 26 1.77 0.14 -2.65
CA VAL A 26 3.06 0.27 -1.94
C VAL A 26 3.20 -0.62 -0.72
N CYS A 27 2.08 -1.08 -0.13
CA CYS A 27 2.10 -1.75 1.18
C CYS A 27 2.86 -3.08 1.19
N CYS A 28 2.84 -3.87 0.12
CA CYS A 28 3.63 -5.11 0.08
C CYS A 28 5.13 -4.84 0.20
N MET A 29 5.61 -3.81 -0.48
CA MET A 29 7.04 -3.50 -0.50
C MET A 29 7.52 -2.79 0.76
N TYR A 30 6.74 -1.82 1.31
CA TYR A 30 7.16 -1.20 2.56
C TYR A 30 7.10 -2.18 3.74
N ALA A 31 6.07 -3.04 3.83
CA ALA A 31 5.99 -4.04 4.89
C ALA A 31 7.14 -5.05 4.81
N THR A 32 7.47 -5.52 3.60
CA THR A 32 8.64 -6.39 3.38
C THR A 32 9.94 -5.69 3.83
N LYS A 33 10.12 -4.41 3.50
CA LYS A 33 11.29 -3.64 3.93
C LYS A 33 11.33 -3.46 5.44
N GLU A 34 10.24 -3.06 6.06
CA GLU A 34 10.14 -2.87 7.51
C GLU A 34 10.41 -4.17 8.25
N ALA A 35 9.87 -5.30 7.77
CA ALA A 35 10.13 -6.62 8.34
C ALA A 35 11.62 -6.99 8.27
N GLN A 36 12.30 -6.71 7.15
CA GLN A 36 13.76 -6.91 7.04
C GLN A 36 14.53 -6.02 8.02
N LEU A 37 14.18 -4.74 8.13
CA LEU A 37 14.81 -3.82 9.07
C LEU A 37 14.63 -4.26 10.53
N ILE A 38 13.44 -4.77 10.88
CA ILE A 38 13.22 -5.35 12.22
C ILE A 38 14.16 -6.54 12.44
N LYS A 39 14.30 -7.43 11.46
CA LYS A 39 15.21 -8.58 11.56
C LYS A 39 16.68 -8.18 11.64
N GLU A 40 17.09 -7.11 10.99
CA GLU A 40 18.45 -6.56 11.08
C GLU A 40 18.78 -6.06 12.49
N HIS A 41 17.81 -5.43 13.17
CA HIS A 41 17.99 -4.88 14.52
C HIS A 41 17.64 -5.88 15.63
N ASN A 42 16.77 -6.84 15.33
CA ASN A 42 16.35 -7.90 16.24
C ASN A 42 16.29 -9.25 15.49
N PRO A 43 17.42 -9.93 15.30
CA PRO A 43 17.51 -11.19 14.54
C PRO A 43 16.60 -12.31 15.05
N ASP A 44 16.33 -12.31 16.36
CA ASP A 44 15.50 -13.31 17.02
C ASP A 44 13.99 -13.06 16.88
N ALA A 45 13.58 -11.92 16.30
CA ALA A 45 12.17 -11.66 16.09
C ALA A 45 11.54 -12.66 15.12
N GLU A 46 10.42 -13.24 15.48
CA GLU A 46 9.58 -14.06 14.62
C GLU A 46 8.59 -13.13 13.90
N ILE A 47 8.65 -13.08 12.57
CA ILE A 47 7.79 -12.17 11.79
C ILE A 47 6.93 -12.97 10.83
N THR A 48 5.62 -12.73 10.90
CA THR A 48 4.62 -13.30 9.98
C THR A 48 3.91 -12.16 9.23
N ILE A 49 3.86 -12.24 7.90
CA ILE A 49 3.12 -11.32 7.04
C ILE A 49 1.90 -12.04 6.47
N PHE A 50 0.70 -11.63 6.90
CA PHE A 50 -0.57 -12.11 6.35
C PHE A 50 -0.95 -11.28 5.13
N TYR A 51 -1.14 -11.92 3.97
CA TYR A 51 -1.33 -11.24 2.71
C TYR A 51 -2.41 -11.89 1.82
N VAL A 52 -2.98 -11.11 0.93
CA VAL A 52 -3.90 -11.61 -0.13
C VAL A 52 -3.12 -11.96 -1.38
N ASP A 53 -2.34 -11.01 -1.89
CA ASP A 53 -1.37 -11.16 -2.98
C ASP A 53 -0.17 -10.28 -2.69
N ILE A 54 1.05 -10.77 -2.97
CA ILE A 54 2.25 -9.94 -2.96
C ILE A 54 2.38 -9.26 -4.32
N ARG A 55 2.38 -7.93 -4.30
CA ARG A 55 2.53 -7.10 -5.50
C ARG A 55 3.92 -6.49 -5.54
N ALA A 56 4.86 -7.30 -6.02
CA ALA A 56 6.28 -6.98 -6.18
C ALA A 56 6.59 -6.76 -7.66
N PHE A 57 5.93 -5.76 -8.26
CA PHE A 57 6.12 -5.44 -9.68
C PHE A 57 7.29 -4.47 -9.87
N GLY A 58 8.01 -4.65 -10.95
CA GLY A 58 9.19 -3.88 -11.29
C GLY A 58 10.49 -4.67 -11.07
N LYS A 59 11.58 -4.16 -11.66
CA LYS A 59 12.89 -4.83 -11.64
C LYS A 59 13.46 -4.87 -10.21
N GLY A 60 13.77 -6.09 -9.74
CA GLY A 60 14.41 -6.32 -8.44
C GLY A 60 13.45 -6.45 -7.24
N PHE A 61 12.14 -6.19 -7.40
CA PHE A 61 11.20 -6.25 -6.27
C PHE A 61 10.78 -7.69 -5.93
N GLU A 62 10.67 -8.56 -6.92
CA GLU A 62 10.42 -9.99 -6.66
C GLU A 62 11.61 -10.61 -5.91
N GLU A 63 12.83 -10.30 -6.34
CA GLU A 63 14.05 -10.75 -5.69
C GLU A 63 14.17 -10.22 -4.26
N PHE A 64 13.76 -8.96 -4.03
CA PHE A 64 13.72 -8.37 -2.71
C PHE A 64 12.75 -9.09 -1.77
N TYR A 65 11.55 -9.39 -2.25
CA TYR A 65 10.55 -10.17 -1.53
C TYR A 65 11.07 -11.60 -1.24
N ARG A 66 11.63 -12.28 -2.25
CA ARG A 66 12.18 -13.64 -2.08
C ARG A 66 13.35 -13.68 -1.10
N ARG A 67 14.16 -12.63 -1.06
CA ARG A 67 15.23 -12.49 -0.08
C ARG A 67 14.68 -12.38 1.35
N ALA A 68 13.62 -11.60 1.55
CA ALA A 68 12.97 -11.49 2.85
C ALA A 68 12.51 -12.85 3.39
N GLU A 69 11.92 -13.66 2.53
CA GLU A 69 11.48 -15.01 2.87
C GLU A 69 12.66 -15.94 3.19
N LYS A 70 13.69 -15.98 2.32
CA LYS A 70 14.75 -16.99 2.38
C LYS A 70 15.91 -16.66 3.31
N GLU A 71 16.36 -15.40 3.33
CA GLU A 71 17.54 -14.98 4.08
C GLU A 71 17.16 -14.42 5.46
N PHE A 72 16.02 -13.72 5.56
CA PHE A 72 15.55 -13.15 6.81
C PHE A 72 14.55 -14.04 7.56
N ASN A 73 14.17 -15.19 6.98
CA ASN A 73 13.19 -16.11 7.57
C ASN A 73 11.86 -15.43 7.94
N ILE A 74 11.42 -14.48 7.11
CA ILE A 74 10.11 -13.85 7.28
C ILE A 74 9.06 -14.79 6.72
N LYS A 75 8.09 -15.16 7.55
CA LYS A 75 7.00 -16.06 7.18
C LYS A 75 5.93 -15.29 6.42
N TYR A 76 5.53 -15.81 5.27
CA TYR A 76 4.43 -15.26 4.48
C TYR A 76 3.26 -16.24 4.49
N VAL A 77 2.10 -15.78 4.97
CA VAL A 77 0.86 -16.57 5.04
C VAL A 77 -0.17 -15.97 4.11
N LYS A 78 -0.53 -16.71 3.07
CA LYS A 78 -1.60 -16.28 2.17
C LYS A 78 -2.94 -16.49 2.84
N GLY A 79 -3.55 -15.39 3.25
CA GLY A 79 -4.82 -15.40 3.96
C GLY A 79 -5.20 -14.00 4.43
N ARG A 80 -6.48 -13.82 4.71
CA ARG A 80 -6.98 -12.58 5.29
C ARG A 80 -7.16 -12.79 6.78
N VAL A 81 -6.64 -11.88 7.60
CA VAL A 81 -6.92 -11.86 9.03
C VAL A 81 -8.39 -11.51 9.24
N ALA A 82 -9.11 -12.39 9.91
CA ALA A 82 -10.53 -12.23 10.20
C ALA A 82 -10.75 -11.41 11.46
N GLU A 83 -9.90 -11.62 12.47
CA GLU A 83 -10.07 -11.02 13.79
C GLU A 83 -8.72 -10.86 14.50
N ILE A 84 -8.62 -9.80 15.31
CA ILE A 84 -7.50 -9.57 16.24
C ILE A 84 -8.11 -9.28 17.61
N LEU A 85 -7.74 -10.06 18.59
CA LEU A 85 -8.25 -9.97 19.97
C LEU A 85 -7.12 -9.63 20.94
N GLU A 86 -7.37 -8.72 21.87
CA GLU A 86 -6.44 -8.43 22.95
C GLU A 86 -6.61 -9.45 24.10
N THR A 87 -5.51 -10.00 24.59
CA THR A 87 -5.50 -10.88 25.76
C THR A 87 -5.43 -10.07 27.06
N PRO A 88 -5.80 -10.66 28.22
CA PRO A 88 -5.59 -10.00 29.50
C PRO A 88 -4.12 -9.63 29.79
N ALA A 89 -3.18 -10.36 29.19
CA ALA A 89 -1.73 -10.09 29.28
C ALA A 89 -1.25 -8.98 28.34
N LYS A 90 -2.15 -8.35 27.57
CA LYS A 90 -1.87 -7.30 26.57
C LYS A 90 -1.15 -7.79 25.31
N ASN A 91 -1.10 -9.09 25.08
CA ASN A 91 -0.73 -9.67 23.80
C ASN A 91 -1.94 -9.69 22.85
N LEU A 92 -1.71 -10.02 21.59
CA LEU A 92 -2.73 -10.03 20.56
C LEU A 92 -2.88 -11.44 19.97
N ILE A 93 -4.10 -11.92 19.85
CA ILE A 93 -4.41 -13.18 19.16
C ILE A 93 -4.90 -12.83 17.75
N ILE A 94 -4.24 -13.38 16.75
CA ILE A 94 -4.62 -13.25 15.33
C ILE A 94 -5.36 -14.51 14.93
N ARG A 95 -6.54 -14.34 14.33
CA ARG A 95 -7.30 -15.40 13.67
C ARG A 95 -7.32 -15.20 12.17
N ALA A 96 -6.83 -16.19 11.45
CA ALA A 96 -6.76 -16.17 9.99
C ALA A 96 -6.99 -17.57 9.43
N GLU A 97 -7.27 -17.65 8.13
CA GLU A 97 -7.26 -18.90 7.37
C GLU A 97 -6.11 -18.86 6.37
N ASN A 98 -5.28 -19.89 6.35
CA ASN A 98 -4.31 -20.09 5.28
C ASN A 98 -5.04 -20.62 4.04
N ILE A 99 -5.23 -19.78 3.03
CA ILE A 99 -5.98 -20.13 1.82
C ILE A 99 -5.32 -21.29 1.03
N ASN A 100 -4.00 -21.47 1.14
CA ASN A 100 -3.30 -22.52 0.44
C ASN A 100 -3.52 -23.91 1.06
N SER A 101 -3.63 -23.99 2.38
CA SER A 101 -3.81 -25.26 3.11
C SER A 101 -5.24 -25.46 3.64
N GLY A 102 -6.06 -24.42 3.70
CA GLY A 102 -7.37 -24.44 4.38
C GLY A 102 -7.28 -24.49 5.91
N GLU A 103 -6.08 -24.33 6.47
CA GLU A 103 -5.83 -24.41 7.91
C GLU A 103 -6.25 -23.11 8.60
N LEU A 104 -6.99 -23.25 9.69
CA LEU A 104 -7.30 -22.14 10.58
C LEU A 104 -6.09 -21.86 11.48
N ILE A 105 -5.64 -20.61 11.48
CA ILE A 105 -4.52 -20.13 12.28
C ILE A 105 -5.06 -19.32 13.44
N GLU A 106 -4.62 -19.66 14.64
CA GLU A 106 -4.76 -18.84 15.84
C GLU A 106 -3.35 -18.66 16.42
N GLU A 107 -2.81 -17.45 16.33
CA GLU A 107 -1.44 -17.14 16.72
C GLU A 107 -1.42 -15.96 17.71
N GLU A 108 -0.77 -16.17 18.87
CA GLU A 108 -0.53 -15.10 19.82
C GLU A 108 0.78 -14.38 19.48
N VAL A 109 0.70 -13.05 19.39
CA VAL A 109 1.81 -12.16 19.03
C VAL A 109 1.91 -10.97 19.99
N ASP A 110 3.13 -10.43 20.10
CA ASP A 110 3.40 -9.27 20.96
C ASP A 110 2.97 -7.96 20.29
N MET A 111 3.00 -7.93 18.94
CA MET A 111 2.69 -6.73 18.15
C MET A 111 2.04 -7.09 16.82
N VAL A 112 1.06 -6.28 16.44
CA VAL A 112 0.47 -6.29 15.10
C VAL A 112 0.74 -4.98 14.42
N ILE A 113 1.28 -5.04 13.19
CA ILE A 113 1.52 -3.90 12.33
C ILE A 113 0.48 -3.91 11.21
N LEU A 114 -0.34 -2.87 11.17
CA LEU A 114 -1.38 -2.71 10.16
C LEU A 114 -0.80 -2.01 8.93
N SER A 115 -0.70 -2.73 7.82
CA SER A 115 -0.30 -2.15 6.53
C SER A 115 -1.48 -1.39 5.92
N ALA A 116 -1.68 -0.16 6.41
CA ALA A 116 -2.78 0.70 6.04
C ALA A 116 -2.71 1.15 4.58
N GLY A 117 -3.87 1.22 3.96
CA GLY A 117 -4.03 1.69 2.58
C GLY A 117 -3.85 3.21 2.45
N LEU A 118 -3.55 3.64 1.22
CA LEU A 118 -3.53 5.05 0.84
C LEU A 118 -4.95 5.47 0.45
N VAL A 119 -5.42 6.55 1.05
CA VAL A 119 -6.71 7.17 0.71
C VAL A 119 -6.48 8.62 0.27
N PRO A 120 -7.37 9.19 -0.57
CA PRO A 120 -7.25 10.60 -0.94
C PRO A 120 -7.38 11.49 0.28
N ALA A 121 -6.57 12.55 0.35
CA ALA A 121 -6.71 13.57 1.38
C ALA A 121 -8.03 14.34 1.23
N ALA A 122 -8.47 15.02 2.30
CA ALA A 122 -9.63 15.91 2.26
C ALA A 122 -9.32 17.13 1.38
N THR A 123 -9.65 17.05 0.10
CA THR A 123 -9.37 18.08 -0.93
C THR A 123 -10.62 18.83 -1.38
N GLU A 124 -11.67 18.86 -0.57
CA GLU A 124 -12.98 19.42 -0.94
C GLU A 124 -12.91 20.90 -1.34
N GLU A 125 -12.07 21.69 -0.70
CA GLU A 125 -11.87 23.09 -1.06
C GLU A 125 -11.25 23.26 -2.44
N ILE A 126 -10.20 22.47 -2.75
CA ILE A 126 -9.55 22.45 -4.06
C ILE A 126 -10.53 21.97 -5.14
N LYS A 127 -11.29 20.90 -4.85
CA LYS A 127 -12.31 20.36 -5.76
C LYS A 127 -13.35 21.42 -6.12
N LYS A 128 -13.88 22.15 -5.11
CA LYS A 128 -14.88 23.20 -5.32
C LYS A 128 -14.31 24.39 -6.08
N THR A 129 -13.12 24.84 -5.70
CA THR A 129 -12.49 26.02 -6.31
C THR A 129 -12.09 25.78 -7.75
N LEU A 130 -11.42 24.67 -8.04
CA LEU A 130 -10.89 24.36 -9.36
C LEU A 130 -11.87 23.54 -10.21
N LYS A 131 -12.94 22.99 -9.64
CA LYS A 131 -13.92 22.15 -10.34
C LYS A 131 -13.28 20.95 -11.05
N ILE A 132 -12.21 20.41 -10.48
CA ILE A 132 -11.53 19.22 -11.02
C ILE A 132 -12.37 17.98 -10.70
N PRO A 133 -12.69 17.12 -11.68
CA PRO A 133 -13.41 15.90 -11.44
C PRO A 133 -12.60 14.92 -10.60
N VAL A 134 -13.29 14.16 -9.76
CA VAL A 134 -12.75 13.03 -8.99
C VAL A 134 -13.46 11.76 -9.39
N GLY A 135 -12.77 10.64 -9.29
CA GLY A 135 -13.34 9.31 -9.46
C GLY A 135 -14.19 8.87 -8.25
N ASP A 136 -14.83 7.72 -8.39
CA ASP A 136 -15.60 7.10 -7.30
C ASP A 136 -14.70 6.75 -6.11
N ASP A 137 -13.41 6.60 -6.34
CA ASP A 137 -12.35 6.37 -5.34
C ASP A 137 -11.88 7.66 -4.63
N GLY A 138 -12.36 8.83 -5.07
CA GLY A 138 -12.03 10.14 -4.50
C GLY A 138 -10.72 10.77 -5.00
N PHE A 139 -9.96 10.10 -5.86
CA PHE A 139 -8.76 10.66 -6.49
C PHE A 139 -9.11 11.54 -7.69
N PHE A 140 -8.21 12.46 -8.05
CA PHE A 140 -8.41 13.32 -9.22
C PHE A 140 -8.33 12.52 -10.52
N VAL A 141 -9.28 12.79 -11.44
CA VAL A 141 -9.34 12.12 -12.73
C VAL A 141 -8.43 12.83 -13.73
N THR A 142 -7.61 12.06 -14.44
CA THR A 142 -6.80 12.53 -15.57
C THR A 142 -7.54 12.38 -16.90
N ALA A 143 -7.06 13.07 -17.93
CA ALA A 143 -7.65 12.99 -19.27
C ALA A 143 -7.64 11.57 -19.83
N HIS A 144 -6.56 10.82 -19.57
CA HIS A 144 -6.49 9.40 -19.89
C HIS A 144 -5.41 8.70 -19.04
N PRO A 145 -5.75 7.67 -18.26
CA PRO A 145 -4.84 7.10 -17.26
C PRO A 145 -3.56 6.45 -17.83
N LYS A 146 -3.52 6.12 -19.12
CA LYS A 146 -2.36 5.47 -19.76
C LYS A 146 -1.59 6.37 -20.72
N ILE A 147 -2.28 7.18 -21.53
CA ILE A 147 -1.64 7.97 -22.60
C ILE A 147 -1.52 9.45 -22.27
N ASP A 148 -2.30 9.95 -21.29
CA ASP A 148 -2.17 11.32 -20.77
C ASP A 148 -2.48 11.35 -19.27
N PRO A 149 -1.59 10.76 -18.44
CA PRO A 149 -1.84 10.53 -17.01
C PRO A 149 -1.56 11.75 -16.13
N VAL A 150 -1.29 12.91 -16.69
CA VAL A 150 -0.97 14.14 -15.94
C VAL A 150 -1.87 15.32 -16.25
N THR A 151 -2.57 15.31 -17.40
CA THR A 151 -3.49 16.38 -17.79
C THR A 151 -4.85 16.15 -17.14
N THR A 152 -5.45 17.19 -16.58
CA THR A 152 -6.85 17.16 -16.12
C THR A 152 -7.79 17.59 -17.25
N SER A 153 -9.09 17.51 -17.02
CA SER A 153 -10.09 18.05 -17.95
C SER A 153 -10.04 19.59 -18.08
N LEU A 154 -9.34 20.26 -17.18
CA LEU A 154 -9.19 21.72 -17.16
C LEU A 154 -7.85 22.12 -17.73
N LYS A 155 -7.88 22.98 -18.77
CA LYS A 155 -6.66 23.49 -19.42
C LYS A 155 -5.78 24.26 -18.40
N GLY A 156 -4.51 23.93 -18.37
CA GLY A 156 -3.53 24.56 -17.48
C GLY A 156 -3.45 23.97 -16.08
N ILE A 157 -4.26 22.95 -15.78
CA ILE A 157 -4.20 22.22 -14.51
C ILE A 157 -3.69 20.80 -14.75
N PHE A 158 -2.66 20.44 -14.03
CA PHE A 158 -2.01 19.13 -14.10
C PHE A 158 -2.04 18.46 -12.73
N THR A 159 -2.01 17.13 -12.72
CA THR A 159 -1.89 16.33 -11.52
C THR A 159 -0.66 15.44 -11.58
N ALA A 160 -0.07 15.13 -10.44
CA ALA A 160 1.07 14.23 -10.35
C ALA A 160 1.10 13.53 -8.97
N GLY A 161 1.73 12.36 -8.94
CA GLY A 161 1.90 11.58 -7.74
C GLY A 161 0.59 11.01 -7.19
N VAL A 162 0.50 10.88 -5.89
CA VAL A 162 -0.65 10.25 -5.22
C VAL A 162 -1.96 11.04 -5.31
N ALA A 163 -1.96 12.22 -5.86
CA ALA A 163 -3.18 12.99 -6.09
C ALA A 163 -4.12 12.32 -7.11
N GLU A 164 -3.59 11.54 -8.05
CA GLU A 164 -4.34 10.81 -9.07
C GLU A 164 -4.60 9.34 -8.69
N GLY A 165 -3.87 8.82 -7.70
CA GLY A 165 -4.02 7.44 -7.22
C GLY A 165 -2.79 6.97 -6.48
N PRO A 166 -2.88 5.83 -5.77
CA PRO A 166 -1.74 5.27 -5.05
C PRO A 166 -0.56 4.96 -5.98
N LYS A 167 0.63 5.43 -5.64
CA LYS A 167 1.88 5.15 -6.37
C LYS A 167 3.11 5.27 -5.47
N ASP A 168 4.20 4.68 -5.92
CA ASP A 168 5.49 4.77 -5.26
C ASP A 168 6.25 6.07 -5.60
N ILE A 169 7.41 6.25 -5.00
CA ILE A 169 8.24 7.44 -5.19
C ILE A 169 8.75 7.54 -6.63
N PRO A 170 9.32 6.49 -7.26
CA PRO A 170 9.76 6.55 -8.65
C PRO A 170 8.66 6.96 -9.63
N ASP A 171 7.48 6.36 -9.54
CA ASP A 171 6.33 6.70 -10.38
C ASP A 171 5.86 8.15 -10.13
N SER A 172 5.87 8.60 -8.86
CA SER A 172 5.51 9.98 -8.51
C SER A 172 6.47 11.00 -9.11
N VAL A 173 7.78 10.72 -9.07
CA VAL A 173 8.82 11.59 -9.68
C VAL A 173 8.69 11.60 -11.20
N ALA A 174 8.50 10.46 -11.84
CA ALA A 174 8.29 10.38 -13.29
C ALA A 174 7.06 11.18 -13.71
N GLN A 175 5.96 11.06 -12.99
CA GLN A 175 4.73 11.77 -13.27
C GLN A 175 4.87 13.28 -13.02
N ALA A 176 5.58 13.70 -11.98
CA ALA A 176 5.88 15.11 -11.71
C ALA A 176 6.71 15.74 -12.86
N SER A 177 7.69 15.01 -13.38
CA SER A 177 8.48 15.45 -14.54
C SER A 177 7.61 15.59 -15.80
N ALA A 178 6.68 14.67 -16.02
CA ALA A 178 5.73 14.73 -17.14
C ALA A 178 4.78 15.94 -17.01
N ALA A 179 4.26 16.20 -15.80
CA ALA A 179 3.41 17.36 -15.53
C ALA A 179 4.14 18.69 -15.77
N ALA A 180 5.40 18.79 -15.31
CA ALA A 180 6.24 19.96 -15.54
C ALA A 180 6.51 20.19 -17.05
N MET A 181 6.76 19.12 -17.82
CA MET A 181 6.91 19.20 -19.26
C MET A 181 5.62 19.69 -19.95
N LYS A 182 4.47 19.15 -19.58
CA LYS A 182 3.17 19.62 -20.12
C LYS A 182 2.92 21.09 -19.80
N ALA A 183 3.23 21.54 -18.59
CA ALA A 183 3.13 22.95 -18.21
C ALA A 183 4.06 23.83 -19.05
N SER A 184 5.30 23.39 -19.30
CA SER A 184 6.28 24.15 -20.09
C SER A 184 5.85 24.35 -21.54
N ILE A 185 5.13 23.38 -22.12
CA ILE A 185 4.60 23.50 -23.50
C ILE A 185 3.58 24.65 -23.57
N ILE A 186 2.69 24.77 -22.60
CA ILE A 186 1.70 25.84 -22.55
C ILE A 186 2.37 27.22 -22.37
N LEU A 187 3.43 27.28 -21.56
CA LEU A 187 4.13 28.54 -21.29
C LEU A 187 4.99 29.04 -22.46
N LYS A 188 5.38 28.15 -23.35
CA LYS A 188 6.19 28.51 -24.55
C LYS A 188 5.36 28.93 -25.77
N GLY A 189 4.04 28.79 -25.71
CA GLY A 189 3.10 29.15 -26.79
C GLY A 189 3.00 28.06 -27.80
#